data_31aa7579eacad5676bc6a838220df9ef
#
_entry.id   31aa7579eacad5676bc6a838220df9ef
#
_cell.length_a   1.000
_cell.length_b   1.000
_cell.length_c   1.000
_cell.angle_alpha   90.00
_cell.angle_beta   90.00
_cell.angle_gamma   90.00
#
_symmetry.space_group_name_H-M   'P 1'
#
loop_
_entity.id
_entity.type
_entity.pdbx_description
1 polymer ?
#
loop_
_entity_poly.entity_id
_entity_poly.type
_entity_poly.pdbx_seq_one_letter_code
_entity_poly.pdbx_strand_id
1 'polypeptide(L)' 'MARVAVIILNWNGEKLLREFLPSVVKYTDPGLGRIVVADNASEDDSVRILEQEFPEVELIRFSQNHGFAGG' A
#
# COMPACT_ATOMS: atom_id res chain seq x y z
N MET A 1 17.21 -16.10 7.78
CA MET A 1 15.76 -16.26 7.62
C MET A 1 15.24 -15.33 6.54
N ALA A 2 14.45 -15.87 5.63
CA ALA A 2 13.93 -15.07 4.53
C ALA A 2 12.85 -14.10 5.04
N ARG A 3 12.90 -12.87 4.56
CA ARG A 3 11.86 -11.89 4.83
C ARG A 3 11.03 -11.72 3.58
N VAL A 4 9.73 -11.56 3.76
CA VAL A 4 8.81 -11.38 2.66
C VAL A 4 8.34 -9.93 2.66
N ALA A 5 8.37 -9.31 1.50
CA ALA A 5 7.78 -7.98 1.32
C ALA A 5 6.56 -8.12 0.44
N VAL A 6 5.41 -7.67 0.95
CA VAL A 6 4.18 -7.61 0.17
C VAL A 6 4.10 -6.21 -0.41
N ILE A 7 4.17 -6.12 -1.73
CA ILE A 7 4.13 -4.83 -2.42
C ILE A 7 2.79 -4.71 -3.14
N ILE A 8 2.06 -3.66 -2.84
CA ILE A 8 0.75 -3.41 -3.40
C ILE A 8 0.81 -2.12 -4.19
N LEU A 9 0.45 -2.19 -5.46
CA LEU A 9 0.34 -0.99 -6.29
C LEU A 9 -1.06 -0.43 -6.15
N ASN A 10 -1.15 0.86 -5.86
CA ASN A 10 -2.44 1.51 -5.66
C ASN A 10 -2.59 2.76 -6.52
N TRP A 11 -3.74 2.87 -7.16
CA TRP A 11 -4.17 4.06 -7.86
C TRP A 11 -5.68 4.18 -7.70
N ASN A 12 -6.12 5.17 -6.92
CA ASN A 12 -7.53 5.42 -6.64
C ASN A 12 -8.30 4.18 -6.17
N GLY A 13 -7.65 3.36 -5.35
CA GLY A 13 -8.21 2.10 -4.88
C GLY A 13 -8.71 2.13 -3.44
N GLU A 14 -9.24 3.26 -2.95
CA GLU A 14 -9.60 3.36 -1.55
C GLU A 14 -10.59 2.30 -1.09
N LYS A 15 -11.56 1.96 -1.92
CA LYS A 15 -12.53 0.93 -1.56
C LYS A 15 -11.88 -0.44 -1.42
N LEU A 16 -11.01 -0.77 -2.37
CA LEU A 16 -10.28 -2.04 -2.32
C LEU A 16 -9.35 -2.10 -1.12
N LEU A 17 -8.66 -0.99 -0.81
CA LEU A 17 -7.79 -0.93 0.35
C LEU A 17 -8.59 -1.19 1.63
N ARG A 18 -9.75 -0.57 1.77
CA ARG A 18 -10.59 -0.78 2.95
C ARG A 18 -11.09 -2.22 3.05
N GLU A 19 -11.31 -2.88 1.93
CA GLU A 19 -11.82 -4.24 1.93
C GLU A 19 -10.74 -5.26 2.26
N PHE A 20 -9.55 -5.15 1.66
CA PHE A 20 -8.58 -6.24 1.80
C PHE A 20 -7.40 -5.95 2.74
N LEU A 21 -7.03 -4.68 2.94
CA LEU A 21 -5.88 -4.39 3.80
C LEU A 21 -6.03 -4.94 5.22
N PRO A 22 -7.20 -4.87 5.86
CA PRO A 22 -7.33 -5.44 7.20
C PRO A 22 -6.92 -6.91 7.25
N SER A 23 -7.28 -7.68 6.23
CA SER A 23 -6.89 -9.09 6.15
C SER A 23 -5.40 -9.24 5.88
N VAL A 24 -4.84 -8.43 4.98
CA VAL A 24 -3.41 -8.49 4.68
C VAL A 24 -2.59 -8.18 5.92
N VAL A 25 -2.95 -7.13 6.65
CA VAL A 25 -2.26 -6.76 7.88
C VAL A 25 -2.39 -7.86 8.93
N LYS A 26 -3.58 -8.40 9.07
CA LYS A 26 -3.85 -9.44 10.07
C LYS A 26 -3.03 -10.70 9.82
N TYR A 27 -2.89 -11.10 8.56
CA TYR A 27 -2.23 -12.36 8.22
C TYR A 27 -0.75 -12.21 7.86
N THR A 28 -0.22 -10.99 7.90
CA THR A 28 1.20 -10.76 7.67
C THR A 28 1.89 -10.56 9.00
N ASP A 29 2.75 -11.51 9.36
CA ASP A 29 3.51 -11.42 10.61
C ASP A 29 4.55 -10.31 10.47
N PRO A 30 4.49 -9.27 11.32
CA PRO A 30 5.45 -8.16 11.24
C PRO A 30 6.89 -8.59 11.49
N GLY A 31 7.09 -9.73 12.14
CA GLY A 31 8.43 -10.27 12.34
C GLY A 31 9.01 -10.94 11.11
N LEU A 32 8.15 -11.36 10.18
CA LEU A 32 8.56 -12.13 9.00
C LEU A 32 8.37 -11.36 7.69
N GLY A 33 7.55 -10.34 7.70
CA GLY A 33 7.23 -9.62 6.48
C GLY A 33 6.93 -8.16 6.71
N ARG A 34 6.91 -7.42 5.63
CA ARG A 34 6.53 -6.02 5.64
C ARG A 34 5.54 -5.77 4.51
N ILE A 35 4.67 -4.82 4.71
CA ILE A 35 3.67 -4.45 3.73
C ILE A 35 4.02 -3.06 3.21
N VAL A 36 4.15 -2.94 1.91
CA VAL A 36 4.48 -1.67 1.25
C VAL A 36 3.40 -1.38 0.22
N VAL A 37 2.81 -0.21 0.30
CA VAL A 37 1.88 0.26 -0.72
C VAL A 37 2.57 1.34 -1.54
N ALA A 38 2.69 1.11 -2.82
CA ALA A 38 3.21 2.09 -3.75
C ALA A 38 2.03 2.82 -4.38
N ASP A 39 1.85 4.08 -4.01
CA ASP A 39 0.72 4.88 -4.47
C ASP A 39 1.12 5.72 -5.67
N ASN A 40 0.42 5.50 -6.77
CA ASN A 40 0.72 6.15 -8.04
C ASN A 40 -0.16 7.38 -8.24
N ALA A 41 0.09 8.40 -7.42
CA ALA A 41 -0.59 9.70 -7.50
C ALA A 41 -2.11 9.59 -7.41
N SER A 42 -2.62 8.88 -6.40
CA SER A 42 -4.06 8.75 -6.19
C SER A 42 -4.69 10.10 -5.88
N GLU A 43 -5.86 10.33 -6.41
CA GLU A 43 -6.64 11.55 -6.17
C GLU A 43 -7.77 11.33 -5.17
N ASP A 44 -8.01 10.09 -4.77
CA ASP A 44 -9.00 9.76 -3.75
C ASP A 44 -8.37 9.80 -2.35
N ASP A 45 -9.04 9.23 -1.36
CA ASP A 45 -8.57 9.22 0.02
C ASP A 45 -7.60 8.09 0.33
N SER A 46 -7.07 7.39 -0.68
CA SER A 46 -6.18 6.23 -0.47
C SER A 46 -5.00 6.56 0.43
N VAL A 47 -4.31 7.65 0.16
CA VAL A 47 -3.12 8.02 0.94
C VAL A 47 -3.50 8.34 2.38
N ARG A 48 -4.58 9.09 2.58
CA ARG A 48 -5.04 9.44 3.93
C ARG A 48 -5.43 8.19 4.71
N ILE A 49 -6.11 7.25 4.08
CA ILE A 49 -6.50 5.99 4.71
C ILE A 49 -5.26 5.23 5.16
N LEU A 50 -4.27 5.14 4.28
CA LEU A 50 -3.04 4.43 4.59
C LEU A 50 -2.30 5.07 5.76
N GLU A 51 -2.20 6.39 5.77
CA GLU A 51 -1.48 7.09 6.82
C GLU A 51 -2.21 7.05 8.16
N GLN A 52 -3.52 7.13 8.17
CA GLN A 52 -4.30 7.23 9.39
C GLN A 52 -4.82 5.90 9.93
N GLU A 53 -5.23 5.01 9.04
CA GLU A 53 -5.86 3.75 9.45
C GLU A 53 -4.91 2.56 9.43
N PHE A 54 -3.85 2.63 8.64
CA PHE A 54 -2.89 1.53 8.51
C PHE A 54 -1.46 2.03 8.70
N PRO A 55 -1.14 2.54 9.91
CA PRO A 55 0.20 3.12 10.16
C PRO A 55 1.34 2.10 10.08
N GLU A 56 1.04 0.81 10.24
CA GLU A 56 2.05 -0.24 10.13
C GLU A 56 2.44 -0.54 8.68
N VAL A 57 1.68 -0.03 7.72
CA VAL A 57 1.97 -0.22 6.30
C VAL A 57 2.91 0.88 5.83
N GLU A 58 3.98 0.50 5.13
CA GLU A 58 4.88 1.48 4.53
C GLU A 58 4.25 2.05 3.27
N LEU A 59 4.37 3.36 3.09
CA LEU A 59 3.79 4.05 1.97
C LEU A 59 4.88 4.70 1.13
N ILE A 60 4.89 4.38 -0.16
CA ILE A 60 5.73 5.04 -1.15
C ILE A 60 4.79 5.84 -2.05
N ARG A 61 5.03 7.13 -2.17
CA ARG A 61 4.17 7.99 -2.97
C ARG A 61 4.90 8.50 -4.19
N PHE A 62 4.26 8.35 -5.34
CA PHE A 62 4.74 8.98 -6.56
C PHE A 62 3.94 10.26 -6.78
N SER A 63 4.63 11.34 -7.08
CA SER A 63 3.98 12.64 -7.26
C SER A 63 3.24 12.77 -8.58
N GLN A 64 3.51 11.87 -9.51
CA GLN A 64 2.89 11.85 -10.83
C GLN A 64 2.56 10.42 -11.20
N ASN A 65 1.52 10.26 -12.02
CA ASN A 65 1.23 8.96 -12.59
C ASN A 65 2.14 8.72 -13.77
N HIS A 66 3.21 7.99 -13.53
CA HIS A 66 4.20 7.73 -14.57
C HIS A 66 3.81 6.63 -15.54
N GLY A 67 2.97 5.69 -15.09
CA GLY A 67 2.77 4.47 -15.83
C GLY A 67 4.06 3.65 -15.85
N PHE A 68 3.94 2.37 -16.12
CA PHE A 68 5.11 1.51 -16.05
C PHE A 68 6.02 1.64 -17.26
N ALA A 69 5.45 1.99 -18.38
CA ALA A 69 6.24 2.14 -19.60
C ALA A 69 7.01 3.44 -19.65
N GLY A 70 6.49 4.48 -19.01
CA GLY A 70 7.13 5.79 -19.01
C GLY A 70 7.96 6.06 -17.77
N GLY A 71 7.78 5.22 -16.79
CA GLY A 71 8.48 5.39 -15.51
C GLY A 71 9.92 5.07 -15.57
#